data_66fcdb43e32cb463c659a35cc9a922dd
#
_entry.id   66fcdb43e32cb463c659a35cc9a922dd
#
_cell.length_a   1.000
_cell.length_b   1.000
_cell.length_c   1.000
_cell.angle_alpha   90.00
_cell.angle_beta   90.00
_cell.angle_gamma   90.00
#
_symmetry.space_group_name_H-M   'P 1'
#
loop_
_entity.id
_entity.type
_entity.pdbx_description
1 polymer ?
#
loop_
_entity_poly.entity_id
_entity_poly.type
_entity_poly.pdbx_seq_one_letter_code
_entity_poly.pdbx_strand_id
1 'polypeptide(L)'
;MRKCNRILDFFFLVLVVMILVGLPFGIFYYDQHVSAKKIPSNARVFTLTGHAERGWLMGEVPAYDAISFWQKQGQPIERPVIEVKKGELVVLKLASSDVVHGFSLKDFGVYLKDGIQPGKVIHVSFTADKIGTFTFSCNAICGDMHQNMQGTLVVRA
;
A
#
# COMPACT_ATOMS: atom_id res chain seq x y z
N MET A 1 -33.09 -29.44 -39.59
CA MET A 1 -33.18 -29.53 -38.14
C MET A 1 -31.80 -29.87 -37.57
N ARG A 2 -31.13 -28.88 -36.93
CA ARG A 2 -29.82 -29.12 -36.27
C ARG A 2 -30.05 -29.96 -35.03
N LYS A 3 -29.55 -31.20 -34.97
CA LYS A 3 -29.47 -31.96 -33.74
C LYS A 3 -28.62 -31.16 -32.77
N CYS A 4 -29.27 -30.62 -31.75
CA CYS A 4 -28.58 -29.88 -30.63
C CYS A 4 -27.66 -30.92 -29.95
N ASN A 5 -26.37 -30.70 -30.02
CA ASN A 5 -25.38 -31.63 -29.45
C ASN A 5 -25.23 -31.28 -27.96
N ARG A 6 -26.21 -31.67 -27.15
CA ARG A 6 -26.34 -31.32 -25.70
C ARG A 6 -25.02 -31.56 -24.93
N ILE A 7 -24.23 -32.52 -25.36
CA ILE A 7 -22.95 -32.81 -24.70
C ILE A 7 -21.94 -31.70 -25.02
N LEU A 8 -21.87 -31.25 -26.28
CA LEU A 8 -20.99 -30.12 -26.67
C LEU A 8 -21.38 -28.81 -26.00
N ASP A 9 -22.67 -28.55 -25.94
CA ASP A 9 -23.21 -27.34 -25.27
C ASP A 9 -22.91 -27.36 -23.76
N PHE A 10 -23.00 -28.55 -23.13
CA PHE A 10 -22.63 -28.70 -21.71
C PHE A 10 -21.13 -28.44 -21.49
N PHE A 11 -20.25 -29.03 -22.31
CA PHE A 11 -18.81 -28.75 -22.20
C PHE A 11 -18.46 -27.31 -22.46
N PHE A 12 -19.13 -26.66 -23.42
CA PHE A 12 -18.95 -25.24 -23.69
C PHE A 12 -19.37 -24.38 -22.48
N LEU A 13 -20.51 -24.69 -21.86
CA LEU A 13 -20.99 -24.00 -20.66
C LEU A 13 -19.99 -24.15 -19.49
N VAL A 14 -19.48 -25.37 -19.26
CA VAL A 14 -18.49 -25.63 -18.23
C VAL A 14 -17.20 -24.85 -18.50
N LEU A 15 -16.74 -24.80 -19.76
CA LEU A 15 -15.57 -24.01 -20.15
C LEU A 15 -15.77 -22.51 -19.87
N VAL A 16 -16.93 -21.97 -20.24
CA VAL A 16 -17.27 -20.57 -20.01
C VAL A 16 -17.28 -20.23 -18.50
N VAL A 17 -17.89 -21.11 -17.69
CA VAL A 17 -17.92 -20.93 -16.23
C VAL A 17 -16.51 -21.01 -15.64
N MET A 18 -15.67 -21.94 -16.10
CA MET A 18 -14.27 -22.02 -15.67
C MET A 18 -13.47 -20.76 -16.00
N ILE A 19 -13.71 -20.16 -17.18
CA ILE A 19 -13.03 -18.92 -17.58
C ILE A 19 -13.55 -17.73 -16.78
N LEU A 20 -14.87 -17.59 -16.66
CA LEU A 20 -15.47 -16.39 -16.03
C LEU A 20 -15.35 -16.37 -14.51
N VAL A 21 -15.32 -17.54 -13.88
CA VAL A 21 -15.27 -17.65 -12.41
C VAL A 21 -13.95 -18.20 -11.92
N GLY A 22 -13.48 -19.29 -12.52
CA GLY A 22 -12.27 -19.98 -12.06
C GLY A 22 -10.99 -19.17 -12.26
N LEU A 23 -10.85 -18.48 -13.39
CA LEU A 23 -9.69 -17.64 -13.68
C LEU A 23 -9.57 -16.42 -12.73
N PRO A 24 -10.60 -15.59 -12.57
CA PRO A 24 -10.53 -14.47 -11.61
C PRO A 24 -10.31 -14.93 -10.17
N PHE A 25 -10.98 -16.02 -9.76
CA PHE A 25 -10.77 -16.60 -8.44
C PHE A 25 -9.35 -17.15 -8.25
N GLY A 26 -8.80 -17.81 -9.25
CA GLY A 26 -7.43 -18.32 -9.25
C GLY A 26 -6.40 -17.19 -9.16
N ILE A 27 -6.60 -16.11 -9.91
CA ILE A 27 -5.74 -14.91 -9.87
C ILE A 27 -5.81 -14.26 -8.49
N PHE A 28 -7.01 -14.08 -7.95
CA PHE A 28 -7.21 -13.51 -6.62
C PHE A 28 -6.54 -14.35 -5.52
N TYR A 29 -6.72 -15.68 -5.58
CA TYR A 29 -6.08 -16.61 -4.64
C TYR A 29 -4.55 -16.57 -4.74
N TYR A 30 -4.03 -16.55 -5.95
CA TYR A 30 -2.58 -16.46 -6.20
C TYR A 30 -2.00 -15.16 -5.66
N ASP A 31 -2.66 -14.03 -5.94
CA ASP A 31 -2.21 -12.72 -5.47
C ASP A 31 -2.17 -12.65 -3.94
N GLN A 32 -3.20 -13.14 -3.28
CA GLN A 32 -3.28 -13.17 -1.81
C GLN A 32 -2.26 -14.10 -1.14
N HIS A 33 -1.98 -15.27 -1.72
CA HIS A 33 -1.21 -16.31 -1.03
C HIS A 33 0.23 -16.46 -1.52
N VAL A 34 0.50 -16.09 -2.76
CA VAL A 34 1.81 -16.29 -3.38
C VAL A 34 2.57 -14.99 -3.54
N SER A 35 1.89 -13.91 -3.96
CA SER A 35 2.53 -12.61 -4.21
C SER A 35 2.79 -11.80 -2.93
N ALA A 36 2.06 -12.07 -1.85
CA ALA A 36 2.29 -11.41 -0.57
C ALA A 36 3.66 -11.81 -0.03
N LYS A 37 4.64 -10.92 -0.08
CA LYS A 37 5.93 -11.10 0.60
C LYS A 37 5.68 -11.40 2.06
N LYS A 38 6.08 -12.58 2.53
CA LYS A 38 5.96 -12.94 3.94
C LYS A 38 6.76 -11.95 4.79
N ILE A 39 6.06 -11.21 5.63
CA ILE A 39 6.70 -10.30 6.58
C ILE A 39 7.37 -11.16 7.66
N PRO A 40 8.67 -10.95 7.95
CA PRO A 40 9.35 -11.68 9.03
C PRO A 40 8.67 -11.44 10.38
N SER A 41 8.54 -12.48 11.18
CA SER A 41 7.85 -12.41 12.48
C SER A 41 8.51 -11.48 13.50
N ASN A 42 9.80 -11.20 13.33
CA ASN A 42 10.59 -10.30 14.17
C ASN A 42 10.59 -8.85 13.67
N ALA A 43 9.86 -8.53 12.60
CA ALA A 43 9.83 -7.18 12.05
C ALA A 43 8.80 -6.30 12.78
N ARG A 44 9.15 -5.02 13.01
CA ARG A 44 8.20 -3.98 13.40
C ARG A 44 7.47 -3.50 12.16
N VAL A 45 6.15 -3.65 12.16
CA VAL A 45 5.31 -3.32 11.00
C VAL A 45 4.54 -2.03 11.25
N PHE A 46 4.65 -1.10 10.33
CA PHE A 46 3.87 0.14 10.33
C PHE A 46 3.15 0.28 9.00
N THR A 47 1.93 0.76 9.04
CA THR A 47 1.15 1.07 7.84
C THR A 47 1.07 2.57 7.66
N LEU A 48 1.37 3.05 6.45
CA LEU A 48 1.25 4.45 6.05
C LEU A 48 0.38 4.52 4.80
N THR A 49 -0.62 5.39 4.84
CA THR A 49 -1.48 5.68 3.68
C THR A 49 -1.23 7.10 3.20
N GLY A 50 -0.90 7.24 1.92
CA GLY A 50 -0.74 8.53 1.26
C GLY A 50 -2.10 9.13 0.87
N HIS A 51 -2.27 10.43 1.09
CA HIS A 51 -3.41 11.22 0.66
C HIS A 51 -2.96 12.60 0.18
N ALA A 52 -3.39 13.02 -1.00
CA ALA A 52 -2.92 14.24 -1.68
C ALA A 52 -3.10 15.52 -0.85
N GLU A 53 -4.21 15.62 -0.09
CA GLU A 53 -4.51 16.81 0.71
C GLU A 53 -4.09 16.70 2.18
N ARG A 54 -3.87 15.46 2.69
CA ARG A 54 -3.60 15.22 4.11
C ARG A 54 -2.19 14.71 4.38
N GLY A 55 -1.42 14.43 3.33
CA GLY A 55 -0.08 13.89 3.44
C GLY A 55 -0.06 12.41 3.86
N TRP A 56 0.93 12.02 4.63
CA TRP A 56 1.04 10.66 5.17
C TRP A 56 0.15 10.48 6.40
N LEU A 57 -0.63 9.41 6.42
CA LEU A 57 -1.52 9.04 7.52
C LEU A 57 -1.06 7.71 8.10
N MET A 58 -1.10 7.56 9.43
CA MET A 58 -0.85 6.27 10.09
C MET A 58 -2.07 5.37 9.95
N GLY A 59 -1.82 4.09 9.63
CA GLY A 59 -2.85 3.07 9.49
C GLY A 59 -3.40 2.94 8.07
N GLU A 60 -4.37 2.04 7.93
CA GLU A 60 -5.10 1.83 6.68
C GLU A 60 -6.27 2.84 6.62
N VAL A 61 -6.30 3.61 5.55
CA VAL A 61 -7.40 4.54 5.27
C VAL A 61 -8.14 4.00 4.05
N PRO A 62 -9.45 3.73 4.15
CA PRO A 62 -10.24 3.29 3.00
C PRO A 62 -10.13 4.30 1.85
N ALA A 63 -10.05 3.78 0.62
CA ALA A 63 -9.89 4.59 -0.60
C ALA A 63 -11.03 5.61 -0.83
N TYR A 64 -12.13 5.53 -0.10
CA TYR A 64 -13.25 6.46 -0.20
C TYR A 64 -13.96 6.60 1.14
N ASP A 65 -13.42 7.43 2.00
CA ASP A 65 -14.15 7.88 3.21
C ASP A 65 -14.58 9.35 3.04
N ALA A 66 -15.57 9.56 2.17
CA ALA A 66 -16.11 10.89 1.88
C ALA A 66 -16.63 11.59 3.16
N ILE A 67 -17.12 10.82 4.13
CA ILE A 67 -17.68 11.37 5.38
C ILE A 67 -16.56 11.86 6.28
N SER A 68 -15.49 11.11 6.44
CA SER A 68 -14.33 11.52 7.24
C SER A 68 -13.56 12.70 6.61
N PHE A 69 -13.57 12.79 5.28
CA PHE A 69 -13.01 13.91 4.54
C PHE A 69 -13.70 15.23 4.91
N TRP A 70 -15.03 15.28 4.85
CA TRP A 70 -15.80 16.48 5.19
C TRP A 70 -15.65 16.88 6.68
N GLN A 71 -15.57 15.91 7.57
CA GLN A 71 -15.42 16.18 9.02
C GLN A 71 -14.04 16.72 9.41
N LYS A 72 -13.00 16.43 8.61
CA LYS A 72 -11.60 16.79 8.89
C LYS A 72 -11.08 17.94 8.05
N GLN A 73 -11.93 18.55 7.23
CA GLN A 73 -11.58 19.72 6.43
C GLN A 73 -11.22 20.90 7.37
N GLY A 74 -10.01 21.46 7.19
CA GLY A 74 -9.52 22.58 8.02
C GLY A 74 -8.82 22.16 9.32
N GLN A 75 -8.66 20.86 9.62
CA GLN A 75 -7.84 20.44 10.75
C GLN A 75 -6.34 20.48 10.39
N PRO A 76 -5.46 20.75 11.37
CA PRO A 76 -4.02 20.69 11.17
C PRO A 76 -3.59 19.33 10.64
N ILE A 77 -2.66 19.32 9.68
CA ILE A 77 -2.08 18.08 9.16
C ILE A 77 -1.08 17.56 10.18
N GLU A 78 -1.43 16.47 10.85
CA GLU A 78 -0.52 15.77 11.73
C GLU A 78 0.47 14.93 10.89
N ARG A 79 1.75 15.23 11.03
CA ARG A 79 2.81 14.44 10.41
C ARG A 79 3.06 13.17 11.22
N PRO A 80 3.02 11.98 10.62
CA PRO A 80 3.21 10.74 11.35
C PRO A 80 4.64 10.64 11.91
N VAL A 81 4.74 10.12 13.14
CA VAL A 81 6.01 9.81 13.80
C VAL A 81 6.08 8.31 14.05
N ILE A 82 7.13 7.67 13.55
CA ILE A 82 7.43 6.26 13.75
C ILE A 82 8.60 6.17 14.71
N GLU A 83 8.43 5.46 15.83
CA GLU A 83 9.49 5.22 16.80
C GLU A 83 9.92 3.75 16.81
N VAL A 84 11.22 3.53 16.68
CA VAL A 84 11.84 2.19 16.67
C VAL A 84 13.16 2.22 17.45
N LYS A 85 13.67 1.03 17.79
CA LYS A 85 14.98 0.89 18.41
C LYS A 85 16.05 0.58 17.36
N LYS A 86 17.29 0.96 17.67
CA LYS A 86 18.44 0.61 16.83
C LYS A 86 18.55 -0.91 16.67
N GLY A 87 18.75 -1.34 15.42
CA GLY A 87 18.86 -2.75 15.04
C GLY A 87 17.54 -3.43 14.73
N GLU A 88 16.38 -2.79 14.97
CA GLU A 88 15.09 -3.37 14.59
C GLU A 88 14.93 -3.45 13.07
N LEU A 89 14.40 -4.57 12.60
CA LEU A 89 13.92 -4.73 11.24
C LEU A 89 12.54 -4.07 11.13
N VAL A 90 12.46 -3.06 10.29
CA VAL A 90 11.22 -2.30 10.07
C VAL A 90 10.63 -2.68 8.73
N VAL A 91 9.33 -2.93 8.70
CA VAL A 91 8.54 -3.12 7.47
C VAL A 91 7.47 -2.03 7.41
N LEU A 92 7.52 -1.23 6.36
CA LEU A 92 6.48 -0.26 6.06
C LEU A 92 5.53 -0.87 5.02
N LYS A 93 4.25 -0.92 5.36
CA LYS A 93 3.16 -1.15 4.41
C LYS A 93 2.72 0.20 3.89
N LEU A 94 2.96 0.45 2.63
CA LEU A 94 2.67 1.72 1.97
C LEU A 94 1.45 1.56 1.07
N ALA A 95 0.42 2.34 1.30
CA ALA A 95 -0.80 2.37 0.51
C ALA A 95 -1.10 3.80 0.03
N SER A 96 -1.98 3.91 -0.94
CA SER A 96 -2.55 5.18 -1.41
C SER A 96 -4.07 5.12 -1.34
N SER A 97 -4.69 6.20 -0.87
CA SER A 97 -6.14 6.35 -0.82
C SER A 97 -6.74 7.08 -2.03
N ASP A 98 -5.92 7.73 -2.86
CA ASP A 98 -6.42 8.61 -3.92
C ASP A 98 -5.58 8.57 -5.21
N VAL A 99 -4.39 9.17 -5.23
CA VAL A 99 -3.52 9.27 -6.40
C VAL A 99 -2.22 8.49 -6.22
N VAL A 100 -1.38 8.45 -7.23
CA VAL A 100 -0.04 7.83 -7.11
C VAL A 100 0.85 8.70 -6.23
N HIS A 101 1.38 8.12 -5.15
CA HIS A 101 2.36 8.74 -4.27
C HIS A 101 3.74 8.11 -4.42
N GLY A 102 4.78 8.89 -4.20
CA GLY A 102 6.13 8.36 -4.05
C GLY A 102 6.46 8.13 -2.58
N PHE A 103 7.57 7.44 -2.29
CA PHE A 103 8.10 7.33 -0.94
C PHE A 103 9.63 7.32 -0.96
N SER A 104 10.23 8.10 -0.09
CA SER A 104 11.68 8.17 0.08
C SER A 104 12.04 8.30 1.56
N LEU A 105 12.93 7.44 2.03
CA LEU A 105 13.64 7.52 3.31
C LEU A 105 15.12 7.35 3.00
N LYS A 106 15.77 8.46 2.60
CA LYS A 106 17.11 8.48 1.99
C LYS A 106 18.19 7.90 2.90
N ASP A 107 18.13 8.20 4.20
CA ASP A 107 19.12 7.78 5.18
C ASP A 107 19.23 6.26 5.32
N PHE A 108 18.19 5.53 4.95
CA PHE A 108 18.11 4.07 4.97
C PHE A 108 18.04 3.46 3.55
N GLY A 109 18.36 4.25 2.52
CA GLY A 109 18.41 3.78 1.13
C GLY A 109 17.08 3.39 0.52
N VAL A 110 15.96 3.81 1.13
CA VAL A 110 14.62 3.52 0.62
C VAL A 110 14.20 4.58 -0.38
N TYR A 111 13.89 4.14 -1.60
CA TYR A 111 13.40 4.99 -2.67
C TYR A 111 12.48 4.20 -3.60
N LEU A 112 11.22 4.60 -3.70
CA LEU A 112 10.27 3.99 -4.63
C LEU A 112 10.26 4.75 -5.97
N LYS A 113 10.64 4.06 -7.05
CA LYS A 113 10.68 4.62 -8.40
C LYS A 113 9.29 4.63 -9.06
N ASP A 114 8.53 3.53 -8.89
CA ASP A 114 7.27 3.31 -9.61
C ASP A 114 6.05 3.88 -8.88
N GLY A 115 6.26 4.45 -7.69
CA GLY A 115 5.21 5.01 -6.85
C GLY A 115 4.27 3.96 -6.24
N ILE A 116 3.37 4.46 -5.38
CA ILE A 116 2.35 3.69 -4.67
C ILE A 116 1.02 3.98 -5.35
N GLN A 117 0.48 3.02 -6.08
CA GLN A 117 -0.78 3.15 -6.80
C GLN A 117 -1.98 2.91 -5.86
N PRO A 118 -3.11 3.62 -6.04
CA PRO A 118 -4.35 3.31 -5.33
C PRO A 118 -4.75 1.85 -5.50
N GLY A 119 -5.23 1.24 -4.40
CA GLY A 119 -5.63 -0.17 -4.38
C GLY A 119 -4.48 -1.17 -4.30
N LYS A 120 -3.21 -0.71 -4.27
CA LYS A 120 -2.05 -1.58 -4.08
C LYS A 120 -1.34 -1.25 -2.78
N VAL A 121 -0.83 -2.30 -2.10
CA VAL A 121 0.02 -2.17 -0.92
C VAL A 121 1.44 -2.59 -1.30
N ILE A 122 2.40 -1.70 -1.05
CA ILE A 122 3.83 -1.97 -1.28
C ILE A 122 4.50 -2.19 0.07
N HIS A 123 5.28 -3.26 0.19
CA HIS A 123 6.07 -3.54 1.38
C HIS A 123 7.52 -3.12 1.15
N VAL A 124 8.00 -2.26 2.02
CA VAL A 124 9.40 -1.81 2.06
C VAL A 124 9.99 -2.21 3.40
N SER A 125 11.18 -2.79 3.39
CA SER A 125 11.88 -3.21 4.59
C SER A 125 13.28 -2.59 4.67
N PHE A 126 13.67 -2.20 5.88
CA PHE A 126 15.01 -1.71 6.19
C PHE A 126 15.37 -2.05 7.64
N THR A 127 16.66 -2.03 7.96
CA THR A 127 17.13 -2.13 9.34
C THR A 127 17.43 -0.74 9.88
N ALA A 128 16.92 -0.42 11.06
CA ALA A 128 17.14 0.87 11.72
C ALA A 128 18.54 0.91 12.38
N ASP A 129 19.61 0.97 11.57
CA ASP A 129 21.02 0.83 12.00
C ASP A 129 21.64 2.11 12.56
N LYS A 130 20.98 3.27 12.37
CA LYS A 130 21.45 4.60 12.76
C LYS A 130 20.54 5.22 13.80
N ILE A 131 21.08 5.67 14.94
CA ILE A 131 20.33 6.43 15.95
C ILE A 131 20.14 7.86 15.45
N GLY A 132 18.95 8.42 15.66
CA GLY A 132 18.65 9.80 15.26
C GLY A 132 17.20 10.00 14.86
N THR A 133 16.96 11.17 14.31
CA THR A 133 15.65 11.56 13.75
C THR A 133 15.81 11.77 12.25
N PHE A 134 15.02 11.05 11.48
CA PHE A 134 15.09 11.01 10.03
C PHE A 134 13.74 11.37 9.43
N THR A 135 13.76 12.00 8.27
CA THR A 135 12.52 12.41 7.58
C THR A 135 12.27 11.49 6.39
N PHE A 136 11.05 10.97 6.31
CA PHE A 136 10.55 10.36 5.08
C PHE A 136 9.59 11.30 4.37
N SER A 137 9.56 11.25 3.06
CA SER A 137 8.77 12.17 2.23
C SER A 137 8.25 11.49 0.97
N CYS A 138 7.21 12.09 0.39
CA CYS A 138 6.80 11.77 -0.97
C CYS A 138 7.85 12.29 -1.96
N ASN A 139 8.19 11.48 -2.97
CA ASN A 139 9.15 11.83 -4.03
C ASN A 139 8.49 11.87 -5.43
N ALA A 140 7.16 11.87 -5.49
CA ALA A 140 6.37 12.02 -6.72
C ALA A 140 5.41 13.20 -6.57
N ILE A 141 5.24 13.99 -7.62
CA ILE A 141 4.27 15.11 -7.63
C ILE A 141 2.86 14.50 -7.55
N CYS A 142 2.18 14.69 -6.41
CA CYS A 142 0.91 14.05 -6.08
C CYS A 142 -0.20 15.04 -5.71
N GLY A 143 -0.02 16.34 -5.93
CA GLY A 143 -1.00 17.41 -5.65
C GLY A 143 -0.39 18.59 -4.90
N ASP A 144 -1.25 19.54 -4.50
CA ASP A 144 -0.84 20.82 -3.92
C ASP A 144 -0.10 20.68 -2.58
N MET A 145 -0.42 19.63 -1.82
CA MET A 145 0.20 19.36 -0.52
C MET A 145 1.48 18.50 -0.61
N HIS A 146 1.98 18.23 -1.80
CA HIS A 146 3.18 17.41 -2.02
C HIS A 146 4.36 17.82 -1.12
N GLN A 147 4.64 19.11 -0.99
CA GLN A 147 5.75 19.64 -0.18
C GLN A 147 5.58 19.36 1.32
N ASN A 148 4.34 19.19 1.80
CA ASN A 148 4.00 18.91 3.19
C ASN A 148 3.86 17.42 3.49
N MET A 149 3.95 16.57 2.46
CA MET A 149 3.79 15.12 2.59
C MET A 149 5.07 14.49 3.16
N GLN A 150 5.26 14.70 4.45
CA GLN A 150 6.43 14.28 5.22
C GLN A 150 6.02 13.59 6.51
N GLY A 151 6.91 12.78 7.05
CA GLY A 151 6.81 12.19 8.38
C GLY A 151 8.19 11.95 8.97
N THR A 152 8.24 11.52 10.21
CA THR A 152 9.46 11.38 10.99
C THR A 152 9.66 9.94 11.42
N LEU A 153 10.88 9.44 11.26
CA LEU A 153 11.37 8.20 11.86
C LEU A 153 12.34 8.55 13.00
N VAL A 154 12.03 8.14 14.20
CA VAL A 154 12.89 8.30 15.38
C VAL A 154 13.49 6.96 15.74
N VAL A 155 14.80 6.84 15.67
CA VAL A 155 15.53 5.63 16.07
C VAL A 155 16.22 5.89 17.40
N ARG A 156 15.78 5.18 18.43
CA ARG A 156 16.35 5.27 19.78
C ARG A 156 17.42 4.19 20.02
N ALA A 157 18.22 4.37 21.03
CA ALA A 157 19.19 3.37 21.47
C ALA A 157 18.51 2.08 21.96
#